data_b869433f7909622d24ff59dc91e81dbc
#
_entry.id   b869433f7909622d24ff59dc91e81dbc
#
_cell.length_a   1.000
_cell.length_b   1.000
_cell.length_c   1.000
_cell.angle_alpha   90.00
_cell.angle_beta   90.00
_cell.angle_gamma   90.00
#
_symmetry.space_group_name_H-M   'P 1'
#
loop_
_entity.id
_entity.type
_entity.pdbx_description
1 polymer ?
#
loop_
_entity_poly.entity_id
_entity_poly.type
_entity_poly.pdbx_seq_one_letter_code
_entity_poly.pdbx_strand_id
1 'polypeptide(L)' 'MIMQTTKEKVSYVIGLETGRNLIQQFGEMDFKYVLEGIQHGTSGTEPQLPQEEIISIIEALK' A
#
# COMPACT_ATOMS: atom_id res chain seq x y z
N MET A 1 -14.90 -8.02 -11.59
CA MET A 1 -13.97 -7.07 -12.26
C MET A 1 -13.34 -7.73 -13.48
N ILE A 2 -13.35 -7.04 -14.61
CA ILE A 2 -12.78 -7.57 -15.84
C ILE A 2 -11.55 -6.76 -16.20
N MET A 3 -10.42 -7.45 -16.30
CA MET A 3 -9.17 -6.83 -16.71
C MET A 3 -8.88 -7.25 -18.15
N GLN A 4 -8.79 -6.27 -19.03
CA GLN A 4 -8.71 -6.55 -20.46
C GLN A 4 -7.31 -6.42 -21.03
N THR A 5 -6.50 -5.53 -20.47
CA THR A 5 -5.16 -5.28 -21.00
C THR A 5 -4.11 -5.98 -20.18
N THR A 6 -2.94 -6.20 -20.78
CA THR A 6 -1.79 -6.77 -20.09
C THR A 6 -1.38 -5.88 -18.91
N LYS A 7 -1.42 -4.58 -19.13
CA LYS A 7 -1.08 -3.62 -18.08
C LYS A 7 -1.99 -3.76 -16.87
N GLU A 8 -3.29 -3.94 -17.12
CA GLU A 8 -4.25 -4.12 -16.03
C GLU A 8 -3.98 -5.41 -15.26
N LYS A 9 -3.69 -6.48 -15.97
CA LYS A 9 -3.43 -7.77 -15.34
C LYS A 9 -2.14 -7.76 -14.52
N VAL A 10 -1.08 -7.17 -15.06
CA VAL A 10 0.19 -7.04 -14.34
C VAL A 10 -0.01 -6.19 -13.09
N SER A 11 -0.73 -5.09 -13.20
CA SER A 11 -1.00 -4.22 -12.06
C SER A 11 -1.74 -4.98 -10.97
N TYR A 12 -2.73 -5.76 -11.35
CA TYR A 12 -3.50 -6.56 -10.38
C TYR A 12 -2.61 -7.58 -9.68
N VAL A 13 -1.77 -8.28 -10.44
CA VAL A 13 -0.88 -9.30 -9.87
C VAL A 13 0.11 -8.67 -8.89
N ILE A 14 0.66 -7.51 -9.21
CA ILE A 14 1.54 -6.79 -8.30
C ILE A 14 0.83 -6.48 -6.99
N GLY A 15 -0.41 -6.00 -7.08
CA GLY A 15 -1.21 -5.71 -5.90
C GLY A 15 -1.51 -6.96 -5.09
N LEU A 16 -1.84 -8.06 -5.76
CA LEU A 16 -2.16 -9.31 -5.11
C LEU A 16 -0.97 -9.85 -4.32
N GLU A 17 0.20 -9.89 -4.94
CA GLU A 17 1.40 -10.37 -4.28
C GLU A 17 1.83 -9.45 -3.14
N THR A 18 1.69 -8.15 -3.34
CA THR A 18 1.99 -7.18 -2.27
C THR A 18 1.09 -7.41 -1.08
N GLY A 19 -0.21 -7.61 -1.32
CA GLY A 19 -1.15 -7.86 -0.24
C GLY A 19 -0.83 -9.13 0.53
N ARG A 20 -0.49 -10.20 -0.17
CA ARG A 20 -0.11 -11.46 0.47
C ARG A 20 1.13 -11.30 1.33
N ASN A 21 2.13 -10.59 0.83
CA ASN A 21 3.36 -10.34 1.58
C ASN A 21 3.12 -9.49 2.82
N LEU A 22 2.26 -8.49 2.70
CA LEU A 22 1.94 -7.62 3.84
C LEU A 22 1.27 -8.40 4.97
N ILE A 23 0.35 -9.28 4.62
CA ILE A 23 -0.33 -10.11 5.62
C ILE A 23 0.68 -11.01 6.34
N GLN A 24 1.61 -11.59 5.60
CA GLN A 24 2.62 -12.46 6.20
C GLN A 24 3.57 -11.71 7.12
N GLN A 25 3.95 -10.50 6.75
CA GLN A 25 4.93 -9.72 7.51
C GLN A 25 4.33 -9.01 8.72
N PHE A 26 3.15 -8.46 8.56
CA PHE A 26 2.57 -7.59 9.58
C PHE A 26 1.29 -8.14 10.21
N GLY A 27 0.72 -9.18 9.63
CA GLY A 27 -0.52 -9.74 10.11
C GLY A 27 -1.70 -8.84 9.79
N GLU A 28 -2.51 -8.55 10.79
CA GLU A 28 -3.73 -7.79 10.59
C GLU A 28 -3.44 -6.31 10.36
N MET A 29 -4.09 -5.75 9.34
CA MET A 29 -3.95 -4.34 8.99
C MET A 29 -5.30 -3.78 8.55
N ASP A 30 -5.41 -2.45 8.59
CA ASP A 30 -6.58 -1.78 8.03
C ASP A 30 -6.33 -1.52 6.55
N PHE A 31 -6.83 -2.41 5.70
CA PHE A 31 -6.58 -2.35 4.26
C PHE A 31 -7.14 -1.10 3.59
N LYS A 32 -8.17 -0.51 4.15
CA LYS A 32 -8.69 0.75 3.63
C LYS A 32 -7.61 1.81 3.61
N TYR A 33 -6.86 1.91 4.69
CA TYR A 33 -5.81 2.91 4.80
C TYR A 33 -4.54 2.51 4.04
N VAL A 34 -4.28 1.21 3.93
CA VAL A 34 -3.18 0.75 3.08
C VAL A 34 -3.41 1.20 1.64
N LEU A 35 -4.61 1.01 1.13
CA LEU A 35 -4.95 1.42 -0.23
C LEU A 35 -4.85 2.94 -0.41
N GLU A 36 -5.31 3.69 0.57
CA GLU A 36 -5.20 5.14 0.54
C GLU A 36 -3.74 5.59 0.51
N GLY A 37 -2.91 4.96 1.32
CA GLY A 37 -1.48 5.26 1.34
C GLY A 37 -0.81 4.99 0.00
N ILE A 38 -1.15 3.88 -0.63
CA ILE A 38 -0.62 3.55 -1.95
C ILE A 38 -1.04 4.60 -2.98
N GLN A 39 -2.30 5.02 -2.95
CA GLN A 39 -2.79 6.06 -3.85
C GLN A 39 -2.04 7.36 -3.67
N HIS A 40 -1.85 7.78 -2.44
CA HIS A 40 -1.14 9.03 -2.16
C HIS A 40 0.32 8.94 -2.56
N GLY A 41 0.95 7.80 -2.31
CA GLY A 41 2.35 7.60 -2.67
C GLY A 41 2.59 7.64 -4.17
N THR A 42 1.66 7.09 -4.95
CA THR A 42 1.82 7.03 -6.40
C THR A 42 1.38 8.30 -7.10
N SER A 43 0.48 9.06 -6.50
CA SER A 43 -0.04 10.30 -7.11
C SER A 43 0.73 11.54 -6.69
N GLY A 44 1.66 11.41 -5.74
CA GLY A 44 2.39 12.56 -5.23
C GLY A 44 1.58 13.44 -4.30
N THR A 45 0.45 12.94 -3.83
CA THR A 45 -0.38 13.66 -2.88
C THR A 45 0.32 13.76 -1.54
N GLU A 46 0.20 14.91 -0.90
CA GLU A 46 0.80 15.12 0.40
C GLU A 46 0.20 14.16 1.43
N PRO A 47 1.05 13.50 2.26
CA PRO A 47 0.54 12.58 3.27
C PRO A 47 -0.36 13.29 4.28
N GLN A 48 -1.32 12.55 4.81
CA GLN A 48 -2.24 13.09 5.81
C GLN A 48 -1.65 13.10 7.22
N LEU A 49 -0.52 12.42 7.40
CA LEU A 49 0.19 12.42 8.67
C LEU A 49 1.42 13.33 8.61
N PRO A 50 1.79 13.96 9.73
CA PRO A 50 3.03 14.73 9.77
C PRO A 50 4.24 13.86 9.49
N GLN A 51 5.25 14.44 8.87
CA GLN A 51 6.48 13.72 8.53
C GLN A 51 7.11 13.05 9.75
N GLU A 52 7.12 13.73 10.87
CA GLU A 52 7.70 13.20 12.10
C GLU A 52 6.99 11.94 12.58
N GLU A 53 5.67 11.92 12.45
CA GLU A 53 4.89 10.75 12.84
C GLU A 53 5.13 9.58 11.88
N ILE A 54 5.25 9.86 10.59
CA ILE A 54 5.55 8.83 9.60
C ILE A 54 6.89 8.17 9.91
N ILE A 55 7.91 8.98 10.17
CA ILE A 55 9.25 8.47 10.48
C ILE A 55 9.21 7.64 11.75
N SER A 56 8.52 8.11 12.77
CA SER A 56 8.40 7.41 14.05
C SER A 56 7.77 6.04 13.88
N ILE A 57 6.72 5.96 13.09
CA ILE A 57 6.01 4.70 12.82
C ILE A 57 6.91 3.73 12.05
N ILE A 58 7.62 4.22 11.03
CA ILE A 58 8.53 3.39 10.25
C ILE A 58 9.63 2.82 11.15
N GLU A 59 10.17 3.63 12.05
CA GLU A 59 11.19 3.17 13.00
C GLU A 59 10.66 2.06 13.88
N ALA A 60 9.40 2.18 14.30
CA ALA A 60 8.77 1.17 15.15
C ALA A 60 8.53 -0.15 14.43
N LEU A 61 8.44 -0.13 13.09
CA LEU A 61 8.20 -1.33 12.29
C LEU A 61 9.47 -2.13 11.99
N LYS A 62 10.65 -1.57 12.21
CA LYS A 62 11.91 -2.23 11.89
C LYS A 62 12.32 -3.29 12.94
#